data_fca5f4a4d5e5bc2a073dd05cfd2e19ea
#
_entry.id   fca5f4a4d5e5bc2a073dd05cfd2e19ea
#
_cell.length_a   1.000
_cell.length_b   1.000
_cell.length_c   1.000
_cell.angle_alpha   90.00
_cell.angle_beta   90.00
_cell.angle_gamma   90.00
#
_symmetry.space_group_name_H-M   'P 1'
#
loop_
_entity.id
_entity.type
_entity.pdbx_description
1 polymer ?
#
loop_
_entity_poly.entity_id
_entity_poly.type
_entity_poly.pdbx_seq_one_letter_code
_entity_poly.pdbx_strand_id
1 'polypeptide(L)'
;MKKTNETTISSSFASILAFSKINLIAIFNSLSLLVVTLTFISIQNYQEDYFFSSPIYAAKTQSNTEGPTIDDPNLVVQQVYQGLKSPTAMAFIVSNDILVLEKDEGTVQRIVNGKILQEPLLQVVVDSKDERGMLGIAIATKDAATNIETEARKSPINIFLFFTEAKVGDFPMGNRVYKYELVDDNTKLANPKLLLNLPALPDDSHVGGVVAIGPDNNIYTAVGDQRPTAFNRLDYPQSHTKAQNYVNGIEPDGRSGILRITQDGEIVGGKGILGDSHPLNKYYAYGIKNSFGFDFDPITDNLWDTENGPSFGDEINLVEAGFNSGWANIQGYWTLDDEWNKGEEVTIPLNVKDYNLVDFGGKGQYSSPEFTWHVAPTALKFLNSDKLGKEYENDMFVGDIKNGNLYHFELDKQRTGLLLDGPLADKVASNEEINQAIFAQGFGGITDIEVGPDGYLYILTFGEEDGTIYKIVPTTNGEKEPIS
;
A
#
# COMPACT_ATOMS: atom_id res chain seq x y z
N MET A 1 -55.46 74.82 -37.22
CA MET A 1 -55.26 75.20 -35.80
C MET A 1 -55.40 73.97 -34.91
N LYS A 2 -54.42 73.73 -34.14
CA LYS A 2 -54.12 72.96 -32.96
C LYS A 2 -53.25 71.79 -33.24
N LYS A 3 -51.93 72.04 -33.25
CA LYS A 3 -50.86 71.13 -32.71
C LYS A 3 -50.88 71.28 -31.19
N THR A 4 -50.87 70.21 -30.46
CA THR A 4 -50.12 70.03 -29.20
C THR A 4 -50.63 68.78 -28.51
N ASN A 5 -49.71 68.02 -27.99
CA ASN A 5 -49.77 66.95 -26.94
C ASN A 5 -49.55 65.51 -27.37
N GLU A 6 -48.39 65.22 -28.00
CA GLU A 6 -47.90 63.82 -28.10
C GLU A 6 -46.48 63.62 -27.59
N THR A 7 -45.87 64.57 -26.91
CA THR A 7 -44.42 64.46 -26.55
C THR A 7 -44.10 64.20 -25.08
N THR A 8 -45.12 64.06 -24.21
CA THR A 8 -44.84 63.95 -22.74
C THR A 8 -45.07 62.57 -22.16
N ILE A 9 -45.64 61.60 -22.92
CA ILE A 9 -45.91 60.23 -22.41
C ILE A 9 -44.78 59.25 -22.79
N SER A 10 -43.97 59.57 -23.82
CA SER A 10 -42.91 58.66 -24.26
C SER A 10 -41.64 58.67 -23.37
N SER A 11 -41.36 59.77 -22.66
CA SER A 11 -40.15 59.88 -21.80
C SER A 11 -40.30 59.18 -20.45
N SER A 12 -41.54 59.11 -19.91
CA SER A 12 -41.76 58.41 -18.62
C SER A 12 -41.74 56.85 -18.75
N PHE A 13 -42.19 56.32 -19.89
CA PHE A 13 -42.16 54.88 -20.12
C PHE A 13 -40.74 54.37 -20.41
N ALA A 14 -39.91 55.16 -21.09
CA ALA A 14 -38.49 54.76 -21.34
C ALA A 14 -37.64 54.74 -20.05
N SER A 15 -37.89 55.64 -19.09
CA SER A 15 -37.20 55.66 -17.83
C SER A 15 -37.60 54.47 -16.89
N ILE A 16 -38.86 54.08 -16.88
CA ILE A 16 -39.33 52.93 -16.08
C ILE A 16 -38.81 51.60 -16.64
N LEU A 17 -38.76 51.43 -17.97
CA LEU A 17 -38.19 50.26 -18.63
C LEU A 17 -36.66 50.18 -18.47
N ALA A 18 -35.94 51.31 -18.44
CA ALA A 18 -34.50 51.32 -18.17
C ALA A 18 -34.17 50.96 -16.72
N PHE A 19 -34.97 51.47 -15.76
CA PHE A 19 -34.78 51.11 -14.33
C PHE A 19 -35.11 49.64 -14.02
N SER A 20 -36.12 49.06 -14.67
CA SER A 20 -36.44 47.64 -14.50
C SER A 20 -35.38 46.71 -15.12
N LYS A 21 -34.79 47.08 -16.26
CA LYS A 21 -33.70 46.29 -16.89
C LYS A 21 -32.39 46.34 -16.10
N ILE A 22 -32.04 47.49 -15.52
CA ILE A 22 -30.83 47.62 -14.70
C ILE A 22 -30.96 46.81 -13.41
N ASN A 23 -32.11 46.83 -12.76
CA ASN A 23 -32.34 46.01 -11.58
C ASN A 23 -32.38 44.48 -11.88
N LEU A 24 -32.92 44.08 -13.04
CA LEU A 24 -32.94 42.68 -13.44
C LEU A 24 -31.53 42.16 -13.75
N ILE A 25 -30.70 42.96 -14.42
CA ILE A 25 -29.30 42.60 -14.71
C ILE A 25 -28.47 42.55 -13.43
N ALA A 26 -28.69 43.47 -12.48
CA ALA A 26 -28.01 43.43 -11.17
C ALA A 26 -28.42 42.21 -10.34
N ILE A 27 -29.67 41.78 -10.35
CA ILE A 27 -30.18 40.61 -9.67
C ILE A 27 -29.63 39.32 -10.36
N PHE A 28 -29.59 39.26 -11.69
CA PHE A 28 -29.02 38.12 -12.42
C PHE A 28 -27.51 37.98 -12.19
N ASN A 29 -26.77 39.09 -12.17
CA ASN A 29 -25.34 39.06 -11.88
C ASN A 29 -25.05 38.70 -10.41
N SER A 30 -25.86 39.11 -9.47
CA SER A 30 -25.72 38.70 -8.06
C SER A 30 -26.13 37.25 -7.83
N LEU A 31 -27.14 36.73 -8.52
CA LEU A 31 -27.51 35.30 -8.45
C LEU A 31 -26.44 34.39 -9.11
N SER A 32 -25.93 34.82 -10.28
CA SER A 32 -24.85 34.04 -10.94
C SER A 32 -23.55 34.06 -10.13
N LEU A 33 -23.22 35.17 -9.47
CA LEU A 33 -22.04 35.20 -8.56
C LEU A 33 -22.27 34.35 -7.31
N LEU A 34 -23.49 34.30 -6.77
CA LEU A 34 -23.84 33.46 -5.63
C LEU A 34 -23.80 31.95 -5.99
N VAL A 35 -24.28 31.57 -7.17
CA VAL A 35 -24.22 30.19 -7.67
C VAL A 35 -22.79 29.79 -7.95
N VAL A 36 -21.97 30.67 -8.55
CA VAL A 36 -20.53 30.38 -8.77
C VAL A 36 -19.78 30.28 -7.44
N THR A 37 -20.08 31.13 -6.44
CA THR A 37 -19.45 31.02 -5.11
C THR A 37 -19.90 29.78 -4.35
N LEU A 38 -21.18 29.41 -4.43
CA LEU A 38 -21.68 28.17 -3.82
C LEU A 38 -21.13 26.92 -4.51
N THR A 39 -20.95 26.92 -5.83
CA THR A 39 -20.26 25.83 -6.54
C THR A 39 -18.78 25.79 -6.23
N PHE A 40 -18.10 26.94 -6.08
CA PHE A 40 -16.68 26.94 -5.63
C PHE A 40 -16.53 26.47 -4.19
N ILE A 41 -17.43 26.87 -3.27
CA ILE A 41 -17.41 26.37 -1.88
C ILE A 41 -17.74 24.88 -1.81
N SER A 42 -18.68 24.37 -2.62
CA SER A 42 -18.96 22.93 -2.69
C SER A 42 -17.83 22.15 -3.36
N ILE A 43 -17.14 22.72 -4.35
CA ILE A 43 -15.96 22.08 -4.95
C ILE A 43 -14.76 22.10 -3.99
N GLN A 44 -14.54 23.20 -3.22
CA GLN A 44 -13.49 23.22 -2.20
C GLN A 44 -13.77 22.25 -1.04
N ASN A 45 -15.00 22.19 -0.54
CA ASN A 45 -15.36 21.21 0.49
C ASN A 45 -15.31 19.77 -0.05
N TYR A 46 -15.62 19.55 -1.33
CA TYR A 46 -15.50 18.25 -1.98
C TYR A 46 -14.03 17.85 -2.20
N GLN A 47 -13.12 18.80 -2.43
CA GLN A 47 -11.68 18.53 -2.52
C GLN A 47 -11.01 18.32 -1.15
N GLU A 48 -11.46 19.02 -0.10
CA GLU A 48 -10.89 18.79 1.25
C GLU A 48 -11.26 17.40 1.81
N ASP A 49 -12.47 16.90 1.56
CA ASP A 49 -12.86 15.54 1.99
C ASP A 49 -12.17 14.41 1.19
N TYR A 50 -11.72 14.69 -0.06
CA TYR A 50 -10.99 13.71 -0.87
C TYR A 50 -9.48 13.71 -0.63
N PHE A 51 -8.89 14.82 -0.21
CA PHE A 51 -7.45 14.90 0.11
C PHE A 51 -7.07 14.13 1.38
N PHE A 52 -8.03 13.84 2.26
CA PHE A 52 -7.79 13.09 3.49
C PHE A 52 -8.00 11.56 3.35
N SER A 53 -8.33 11.04 2.17
CA SER A 53 -8.60 9.61 1.98
C SER A 53 -7.39 8.76 1.57
N SER A 54 -6.25 9.37 1.25
CA SER A 54 -5.00 8.62 1.03
C SER A 54 -4.23 8.47 2.35
N PRO A 55 -3.93 7.26 2.80
CA PRO A 55 -3.17 7.03 4.03
C PRO A 55 -1.82 7.75 4.07
N ILE A 56 -1.19 7.96 2.91
CA ILE A 56 0.11 8.62 2.78
C ILE A 56 0.06 10.11 3.16
N TYR A 57 -1.07 10.80 2.90
CA TYR A 57 -1.20 12.23 3.27
C TYR A 57 -1.62 12.47 4.72
N ALA A 58 -2.20 11.49 5.40
CA ALA A 58 -2.57 11.62 6.81
C ALA A 58 -1.36 11.59 7.76
N ALA A 59 -0.22 11.06 7.34
CA ALA A 59 1.04 11.01 8.11
C ALA A 59 1.66 12.40 8.38
N LYS A 60 1.09 13.48 7.87
CA LYS A 60 1.63 14.85 7.90
C LYS A 60 1.65 15.55 9.26
N THR A 61 1.22 14.97 10.39
CA THR A 61 0.89 15.78 11.56
C THR A 61 1.36 15.33 12.94
N GLN A 62 2.38 14.50 13.07
CA GLN A 62 3.02 14.39 14.40
C GLN A 62 4.52 14.20 14.28
N SER A 63 5.28 15.29 14.17
CA SER A 63 6.67 15.28 14.62
C SER A 63 6.66 15.20 16.14
N ASN A 64 6.70 14.01 16.70
CA ASN A 64 7.07 13.84 18.09
C ASN A 64 8.51 14.34 18.23
N THR A 65 8.73 15.33 19.09
CA THR A 65 10.08 15.82 19.45
C THR A 65 10.86 14.79 20.28
N GLU A 66 10.20 13.71 20.72
CA GLU A 66 10.79 12.53 21.34
C GLU A 66 10.65 11.38 20.34
N GLY A 67 11.77 10.72 19.98
CA GLY A 67 11.78 9.61 19.01
C GLY A 67 10.89 8.42 19.39
N PRO A 68 10.84 7.34 18.57
CA PRO A 68 9.98 6.18 18.84
C PRO A 68 10.27 5.55 20.19
N THR A 69 9.23 5.05 20.85
CA THR A 69 9.29 4.38 22.15
C THR A 69 8.83 2.93 22.03
N ILE A 70 9.36 2.08 22.91
CA ILE A 70 9.01 0.66 23.00
C ILE A 70 8.67 0.33 24.46
N ASP A 71 7.62 -0.47 24.69
CA ASP A 71 7.15 -0.76 26.03
C ASP A 71 7.97 -1.80 26.76
N ASP A 72 8.67 -2.71 26.05
CA ASP A 72 9.58 -3.65 26.67
C ASP A 72 10.85 -2.95 27.21
N PRO A 73 11.09 -2.94 28.55
CA PRO A 73 12.24 -2.27 29.12
C PRO A 73 13.59 -2.93 28.78
N ASN A 74 13.58 -4.14 28.22
CA ASN A 74 14.79 -4.84 27.77
C ASN A 74 15.19 -4.47 26.35
N LEU A 75 14.36 -3.69 25.65
CA LEU A 75 14.58 -3.29 24.26
C LEU A 75 14.68 -1.77 24.13
N VAL A 76 15.33 -1.32 23.06
CA VAL A 76 15.45 0.10 22.71
C VAL A 76 15.44 0.28 21.20
N VAL A 77 14.83 1.38 20.76
CA VAL A 77 14.86 1.81 19.36
C VAL A 77 16.09 2.68 19.11
N GLN A 78 16.89 2.33 18.12
CA GLN A 78 18.08 3.08 17.68
C GLN A 78 17.88 3.61 16.27
N GLN A 79 18.23 4.86 16.01
CA GLN A 79 18.27 5.42 14.67
C GLN A 79 19.52 4.92 13.93
N VAL A 80 19.32 4.40 12.72
CA VAL A 80 20.40 3.91 11.83
C VAL A 80 20.77 4.96 10.79
N TYR A 81 19.76 5.57 10.16
CA TYR A 81 19.92 6.59 9.13
C TYR A 81 18.68 7.48 9.07
N GLN A 82 18.87 8.77 8.76
CA GLN A 82 17.79 9.74 8.54
C GLN A 82 18.14 10.64 7.34
N GLY A 83 17.11 11.15 6.65
CA GLY A 83 17.23 12.04 5.50
C GLY A 83 16.96 11.37 4.17
N LEU A 84 16.14 10.30 4.17
CA LEU A 84 15.59 9.66 2.97
C LEU A 84 14.38 10.45 2.46
N LYS A 85 14.17 10.43 1.15
CA LYS A 85 13.08 11.15 0.49
C LYS A 85 11.95 10.18 0.15
N SER A 86 10.80 10.35 0.81
CA SER A 86 9.60 9.52 0.58
C SER A 86 9.93 8.02 0.45
N PRO A 87 10.66 7.40 1.42
CA PRO A 87 11.09 6.02 1.26
C PRO A 87 9.92 5.05 1.39
N THR A 88 9.94 3.95 0.61
CA THR A 88 8.84 2.97 0.55
C THR A 88 9.24 1.58 0.98
N ALA A 89 10.41 1.09 0.59
CA ALA A 89 10.86 -0.25 0.90
C ALA A 89 12.38 -0.31 1.04
N MET A 90 12.87 -1.29 1.79
CA MET A 90 14.30 -1.56 1.97
C MET A 90 14.63 -3.05 1.82
N ALA A 91 15.88 -3.35 1.52
CA ALA A 91 16.37 -4.73 1.47
C ALA A 91 17.86 -4.76 1.81
N PHE A 92 18.33 -5.86 2.41
CA PHE A 92 19.71 -6.02 2.84
C PHE A 92 20.54 -6.80 1.80
N ILE A 93 21.71 -6.26 1.44
CA ILE A 93 22.72 -7.04 0.71
C ILE A 93 23.51 -7.92 1.70
N VAL A 94 24.00 -7.29 2.75
CA VAL A 94 24.66 -7.92 3.94
C VAL A 94 24.41 -7.03 5.15
N SER A 95 24.91 -7.43 6.33
CA SER A 95 24.82 -6.60 7.54
C SER A 95 25.39 -5.19 7.30
N ASN A 96 24.64 -4.16 7.71
CA ASN A 96 24.96 -2.74 7.52
C ASN A 96 25.11 -2.28 6.05
N ASP A 97 24.52 -3.01 5.10
CA ASP A 97 24.50 -2.66 3.69
C ASP A 97 23.06 -2.79 3.17
N ILE A 98 22.38 -1.65 3.09
CA ILE A 98 20.93 -1.55 2.90
C ILE A 98 20.66 -0.86 1.56
N LEU A 99 19.77 -1.42 0.75
CA LEU A 99 19.14 -0.75 -0.37
C LEU A 99 17.83 -0.16 0.09
N VAL A 100 17.55 1.09 -0.31
CA VAL A 100 16.30 1.79 0.01
C VAL A 100 15.73 2.41 -1.25
N LEU A 101 14.43 2.29 -1.41
CA LEU A 101 13.70 2.92 -2.50
C LEU A 101 13.21 4.30 -2.09
N GLU A 102 13.42 5.30 -2.94
CA GLU A 102 12.80 6.62 -2.82
C GLU A 102 11.72 6.76 -3.88
N LYS A 103 10.47 6.84 -3.42
CA LYS A 103 9.22 6.73 -4.19
C LYS A 103 9.17 7.73 -5.33
N ASP A 104 9.34 9.02 -4.99
CA ASP A 104 9.07 10.14 -5.89
C ASP A 104 10.24 10.40 -6.83
N GLU A 105 11.45 10.16 -6.38
CA GLU A 105 12.68 10.31 -7.16
C GLU A 105 12.92 9.14 -8.15
N GLY A 106 12.24 8.02 -7.93
CA GLY A 106 12.46 6.80 -8.71
C GLY A 106 13.86 6.21 -8.54
N THR A 107 14.44 6.35 -7.34
CA THR A 107 15.83 5.96 -7.06
C THR A 107 15.91 4.70 -6.19
N VAL A 108 17.01 3.96 -6.38
CA VAL A 108 17.48 2.92 -5.45
C VAL A 108 18.75 3.46 -4.80
N GLN A 109 18.61 3.87 -3.55
CA GLN A 109 19.72 4.34 -2.71
C GLN A 109 20.44 3.17 -2.06
N ARG A 110 21.71 3.38 -1.69
CA ARG A 110 22.48 2.40 -0.91
C ARG A 110 23.12 3.05 0.31
N ILE A 111 22.93 2.45 1.47
CA ILE A 111 23.46 2.88 2.76
C ILE A 111 24.43 1.82 3.26
N VAL A 112 25.69 2.18 3.43
CA VAL A 112 26.74 1.29 3.92
C VAL A 112 27.30 1.83 5.22
N ASN A 113 27.23 1.04 6.30
CA ASN A 113 27.69 1.44 7.64
C ASN A 113 27.12 2.80 8.08
N GLY A 114 25.80 3.00 7.89
CA GLY A 114 25.08 4.22 8.26
C GLY A 114 25.39 5.44 7.40
N LYS A 115 25.98 5.25 6.20
CA LYS A 115 26.29 6.34 5.26
C LYS A 115 25.70 6.06 3.90
N ILE A 116 24.90 7.00 3.39
CA ILE A 116 24.36 6.92 2.03
C ILE A 116 25.49 7.16 1.01
N LEU A 117 25.47 6.40 -0.09
CA LEU A 117 26.39 6.63 -1.21
C LEU A 117 25.97 7.90 -1.96
N GLN A 118 26.95 8.58 -2.54
CA GLN A 118 26.73 9.85 -3.24
C GLN A 118 25.82 9.71 -4.46
N GLU A 119 25.96 8.62 -5.20
CA GLU A 119 25.17 8.32 -6.41
C GLU A 119 24.23 7.14 -6.11
N PRO A 120 22.94 7.22 -6.51
CA PRO A 120 22.03 6.08 -6.39
C PRO A 120 22.49 4.94 -7.34
N LEU A 121 22.17 3.70 -6.95
CA LEU A 121 22.44 2.53 -7.80
C LEU A 121 21.62 2.52 -9.08
N LEU A 122 20.46 3.14 -9.05
CA LEU A 122 19.52 3.27 -10.16
C LEU A 122 18.68 4.54 -9.98
N GLN A 123 18.38 5.18 -11.10
CA GLN A 123 17.32 6.17 -11.21
C GLN A 123 16.50 5.91 -12.46
N VAL A 124 15.18 5.81 -12.34
CA VAL A 124 14.22 5.62 -13.42
C VAL A 124 13.14 6.69 -13.39
N VAL A 125 12.49 6.92 -14.51
CA VAL A 125 11.36 7.85 -14.57
C VAL A 125 10.11 7.13 -14.07
N VAL A 126 9.53 7.63 -13.00
CA VAL A 126 8.30 7.10 -12.39
C VAL A 126 7.17 8.13 -12.46
N ASP A 127 5.93 7.66 -12.50
CA ASP A 127 4.78 8.44 -12.08
C ASP A 127 4.67 8.26 -10.56
N SER A 128 4.86 9.35 -9.81
CA SER A 128 4.91 9.32 -8.34
C SER A 128 3.66 9.90 -7.69
N LYS A 129 2.61 10.09 -8.48
CA LYS A 129 1.39 10.69 -8.00
C LYS A 129 0.66 9.76 -7.02
N ASP A 130 0.25 10.29 -5.88
CA ASP A 130 -0.40 9.59 -4.77
C ASP A 130 0.36 8.31 -4.35
N GLU A 131 -0.21 7.12 -4.51
CA GLU A 131 0.43 5.85 -4.12
C GLU A 131 1.43 5.31 -5.15
N ARG A 132 1.54 5.92 -6.32
CA ARG A 132 2.47 5.51 -7.39
C ARG A 132 3.91 5.89 -7.09
N GLY A 133 4.83 5.27 -7.79
CA GLY A 133 6.26 5.57 -7.70
C GLY A 133 7.13 4.33 -7.73
N MET A 134 8.30 4.41 -7.10
CA MET A 134 9.19 3.29 -6.81
C MET A 134 8.71 2.65 -5.50
N LEU A 135 8.20 1.39 -5.52
CA LEU A 135 7.39 0.87 -4.42
C LEU A 135 7.96 -0.38 -3.74
N GLY A 136 8.41 -1.37 -4.49
CA GLY A 136 8.82 -2.65 -3.89
C GLY A 136 10.18 -3.14 -4.36
N ILE A 137 10.90 -3.81 -3.46
CA ILE A 137 12.21 -4.39 -3.71
C ILE A 137 12.31 -5.79 -3.09
N ALA A 138 12.93 -6.71 -3.82
CA ALA A 138 13.40 -7.98 -3.27
C ALA A 138 14.77 -8.33 -3.83
N ILE A 139 15.60 -9.02 -3.05
CA ILE A 139 16.95 -9.43 -3.42
C ILE A 139 17.03 -10.95 -3.47
N ALA A 140 17.43 -11.51 -4.61
CA ALA A 140 17.79 -12.93 -4.70
C ALA A 140 19.29 -13.10 -4.85
N THR A 141 19.83 -13.92 -3.96
CA THR A 141 21.14 -14.52 -4.14
C THR A 141 20.98 -15.92 -4.72
N LYS A 142 21.94 -16.35 -5.53
CA LYS A 142 21.82 -17.60 -6.32
C LYS A 142 21.66 -18.86 -5.48
N ASP A 143 22.02 -18.81 -4.18
CA ASP A 143 21.90 -19.93 -3.24
C ASP A 143 21.42 -19.40 -1.88
N ALA A 144 20.13 -19.55 -1.60
CA ALA A 144 19.53 -19.23 -0.28
C ALA A 144 20.14 -20.02 0.91
N ALA A 145 21.02 -20.98 0.63
CA ALA A 145 21.66 -21.86 1.63
C ALA A 145 23.13 -21.53 1.92
N THR A 146 23.75 -20.57 1.22
CA THR A 146 25.17 -20.22 1.41
C THR A 146 25.30 -18.80 1.93
N ASN A 147 26.15 -18.65 2.97
CA ASN A 147 26.51 -17.36 3.56
C ASN A 147 26.76 -16.30 2.49
N ILE A 148 25.87 -15.32 2.42
CA ILE A 148 25.88 -14.16 1.48
C ILE A 148 27.27 -13.50 1.41
N GLU A 149 28.02 -13.46 2.51
CA GLU A 149 29.36 -12.85 2.59
C GLU A 149 30.42 -13.50 1.68
N THR A 150 30.25 -14.79 1.32
CA THR A 150 31.23 -15.50 0.49
C THR A 150 30.83 -15.60 -0.97
N GLU A 151 29.55 -15.58 -1.31
CA GLU A 151 29.03 -15.74 -2.67
C GLU A 151 28.78 -14.41 -3.40
N ALA A 152 28.54 -13.30 -2.69
CA ALA A 152 28.38 -11.95 -3.28
C ALA A 152 29.57 -11.50 -4.14
N ARG A 153 30.69 -12.24 -4.09
CA ARG A 153 31.88 -11.99 -4.92
C ARG A 153 31.94 -12.80 -6.20
N LYS A 154 31.03 -13.76 -6.44
CA LYS A 154 31.14 -14.72 -7.56
C LYS A 154 29.92 -14.84 -8.46
N SER A 155 28.75 -14.35 -8.07
CA SER A 155 27.54 -14.41 -8.89
C SER A 155 26.82 -13.05 -8.86
N PRO A 156 26.18 -12.61 -9.95
CA PRO A 156 25.40 -11.38 -9.92
C PRO A 156 24.24 -11.53 -8.92
N ILE A 157 24.10 -10.53 -8.05
CA ILE A 157 22.94 -10.38 -7.18
C ILE A 157 21.80 -9.87 -8.03
N ASN A 158 20.67 -10.59 -8.05
CA ASN A 158 19.47 -10.15 -8.75
C ASN A 158 18.62 -9.29 -7.82
N ILE A 159 18.20 -8.12 -8.31
CA ILE A 159 17.33 -7.18 -7.62
C ILE A 159 16.01 -7.12 -8.41
N PHE A 160 14.89 -7.33 -7.71
CA PHE A 160 13.55 -7.23 -8.28
C PHE A 160 12.92 -5.95 -7.77
N LEU A 161 12.43 -5.13 -8.70
CA LEU A 161 11.85 -3.82 -8.40
C LEU A 161 10.44 -3.73 -8.99
N PHE A 162 9.50 -3.27 -8.16
CA PHE A 162 8.18 -2.85 -8.61
C PHE A 162 8.12 -1.32 -8.63
N PHE A 163 7.70 -0.75 -9.76
CA PHE A 163 7.45 0.69 -9.86
C PHE A 163 6.43 1.03 -10.94
N THR A 164 5.79 2.19 -10.79
CA THR A 164 4.94 2.76 -11.84
C THR A 164 5.81 3.51 -12.85
N GLU A 165 6.11 2.86 -13.97
CA GLU A 165 6.94 3.43 -15.03
C GLU A 165 6.20 4.56 -15.75
N ALA A 166 6.90 5.67 -16.02
CA ALA A 166 6.38 6.80 -16.77
C ALA A 166 7.35 7.28 -17.85
N LYS A 167 6.86 8.12 -18.75
CA LYS A 167 7.69 8.95 -19.64
C LYS A 167 7.83 10.34 -19.07
N VAL A 168 8.97 11.00 -19.35
CA VAL A 168 9.19 12.37 -18.93
C VAL A 168 8.03 13.26 -19.38
N GLY A 169 7.36 13.84 -18.39
CA GLY A 169 6.31 14.85 -18.56
C GLY A 169 4.87 14.36 -18.59
N ASP A 170 4.57 13.04 -18.40
CA ASP A 170 3.21 12.55 -18.59
C ASP A 170 2.86 11.20 -17.92
N PHE A 171 1.72 10.67 -18.30
CA PHE A 171 0.94 9.54 -17.85
C PHE A 171 1.75 8.27 -17.58
N PRO A 172 1.29 7.46 -16.62
CA PRO A 172 1.91 6.18 -16.33
C PRO A 172 1.87 5.26 -17.55
N MET A 173 2.97 4.57 -17.79
CA MET A 173 3.05 3.55 -18.84
C MET A 173 2.56 2.19 -18.36
N GLY A 174 2.57 1.95 -17.06
CA GLY A 174 2.15 0.73 -16.39
C GLY A 174 2.88 0.50 -15.09
N ASN A 175 2.30 -0.35 -14.25
CA ASN A 175 2.97 -0.93 -13.10
C ASN A 175 3.87 -2.07 -13.59
N ARG A 176 5.14 -2.03 -13.23
CA ARG A 176 6.17 -2.91 -13.79
C ARG A 176 6.91 -3.66 -12.70
N VAL A 177 7.17 -4.94 -12.95
CA VAL A 177 8.19 -5.67 -12.19
C VAL A 177 9.37 -5.92 -13.11
N TYR A 178 10.53 -5.41 -12.70
CA TYR A 178 11.80 -5.61 -13.40
C TYR A 178 12.77 -6.43 -12.55
N LYS A 179 13.58 -7.24 -13.20
CA LYS A 179 14.81 -7.80 -12.66
C LYS A 179 15.99 -6.98 -13.13
N TYR A 180 16.85 -6.58 -12.19
CA TYR A 180 18.16 -5.97 -12.45
C TYR A 180 19.27 -6.83 -11.88
N GLU A 181 20.48 -6.62 -12.33
CA GLU A 181 21.69 -7.20 -11.77
C GLU A 181 22.51 -6.12 -11.09
N LEU A 182 23.00 -6.40 -9.88
CA LEU A 182 23.94 -5.53 -9.17
C LEU A 182 25.34 -5.80 -9.73
N VAL A 183 25.95 -4.79 -10.34
CA VAL A 183 27.21 -4.85 -11.10
C VAL A 183 28.21 -3.79 -10.63
N ASP A 184 29.38 -3.74 -11.26
CA ASP A 184 30.43 -2.72 -11.06
C ASP A 184 30.82 -2.60 -9.57
N ASP A 185 31.25 -3.70 -8.95
CA ASP A 185 31.58 -3.78 -7.50
C ASP A 185 30.43 -3.28 -6.60
N ASN A 186 29.20 -3.62 -6.98
CA ASN A 186 27.97 -3.27 -6.28
C ASN A 186 27.66 -1.76 -6.26
N THR A 187 28.06 -1.02 -7.28
CA THR A 187 27.78 0.42 -7.38
C THR A 187 26.68 0.78 -8.37
N LYS A 188 26.14 -0.20 -9.13
CA LYS A 188 25.13 0.06 -10.15
C LYS A 188 24.18 -1.11 -10.36
N LEU A 189 22.91 -0.81 -10.60
CA LEU A 189 21.93 -1.76 -11.16
C LEU A 189 21.89 -1.65 -12.67
N ALA A 190 22.07 -2.79 -13.36
CA ALA A 190 22.13 -2.87 -14.82
C ALA A 190 21.32 -4.07 -15.35
N ASN A 191 21.34 -4.27 -16.67
CA ASN A 191 20.72 -5.41 -17.37
C ASN A 191 19.22 -5.59 -17.06
N PRO A 192 18.37 -4.53 -17.22
CA PRO A 192 16.95 -4.63 -16.90
C PRO A 192 16.25 -5.70 -17.74
N LYS A 193 15.49 -6.56 -17.08
CA LYS A 193 14.58 -7.53 -17.71
C LYS A 193 13.18 -7.29 -17.16
N LEU A 194 12.24 -6.93 -18.04
CA LEU A 194 10.82 -6.80 -17.68
C LEU A 194 10.22 -8.19 -17.41
N LEU A 195 9.65 -8.39 -16.23
CA LEU A 195 9.01 -9.64 -15.81
C LEU A 195 7.49 -9.56 -15.85
N LEU A 196 6.92 -8.44 -15.38
CA LEU A 196 5.49 -8.16 -15.42
C LEU A 196 5.22 -6.79 -16.03
N ASN A 197 4.20 -6.75 -16.88
CA ASN A 197 3.64 -5.54 -17.46
C ASN A 197 2.17 -5.47 -17.07
N LEU A 198 1.85 -4.64 -16.09
CA LEU A 198 0.55 -4.56 -15.46
C LEU A 198 -0.12 -3.21 -15.75
N PRO A 199 -1.44 -3.10 -15.73
CA PRO A 199 -2.13 -1.84 -15.92
C PRO A 199 -1.70 -0.79 -14.91
N ALA A 200 -1.66 0.48 -15.33
CA ALA A 200 -1.77 1.64 -14.47
C ALA A 200 -2.95 2.45 -14.96
N LEU A 201 -4.04 2.44 -14.22
CA LEU A 201 -5.26 3.15 -14.59
C LEU A 201 -5.10 4.65 -14.35
N PRO A 202 -6.03 5.50 -14.85
CA PRO A 202 -5.97 6.93 -14.61
C PRO A 202 -5.97 7.33 -13.14
N ASP A 203 -6.59 6.54 -12.27
CA ASP A 203 -6.49 6.70 -10.83
C ASP A 203 -5.12 6.25 -10.33
N ASP A 204 -4.63 6.94 -9.31
CA ASP A 204 -3.30 6.82 -8.74
C ASP A 204 -3.27 6.09 -7.39
N SER A 205 -4.44 5.63 -6.92
CA SER A 205 -4.59 4.91 -5.65
C SER A 205 -4.62 3.38 -5.83
N HIS A 206 -4.46 2.67 -4.73
CA HIS A 206 -4.54 1.21 -4.60
C HIS A 206 -3.61 0.47 -5.58
N VAL A 207 -2.36 0.87 -5.59
CA VAL A 207 -1.35 0.31 -6.50
C VAL A 207 -0.75 -0.99 -5.95
N GLY A 208 -0.73 -1.18 -4.62
CA GLY A 208 0.01 -2.26 -3.99
C GLY A 208 1.52 -2.02 -4.11
N GLY A 209 2.23 -2.97 -4.70
CA GLY A 209 3.63 -2.80 -5.10
C GLY A 209 4.65 -3.58 -4.28
N VAL A 210 4.26 -4.21 -3.18
CA VAL A 210 5.15 -5.08 -2.41
C VAL A 210 5.67 -6.24 -3.28
N VAL A 211 6.94 -6.58 -3.11
CA VAL A 211 7.62 -7.69 -3.79
C VAL A 211 8.37 -8.53 -2.77
N ALA A 212 8.16 -9.85 -2.80
CA ALA A 212 8.97 -10.78 -1.99
C ALA A 212 9.37 -12.02 -2.80
N ILE A 213 10.40 -12.71 -2.33
CA ILE A 213 10.79 -14.02 -2.82
C ILE A 213 10.29 -15.05 -1.83
N GLY A 214 9.39 -15.92 -2.29
CA GLY A 214 8.86 -16.98 -1.46
C GLY A 214 9.85 -18.10 -1.18
N PRO A 215 9.54 -19.00 -0.23
CA PRO A 215 10.36 -20.15 0.10
C PRO A 215 10.49 -21.14 -1.08
N ASP A 216 9.58 -21.07 -2.04
CA ASP A 216 9.65 -21.78 -3.33
C ASP A 216 10.57 -21.13 -4.36
N ASN A 217 11.30 -20.09 -3.96
CA ASN A 217 12.22 -19.29 -4.81
C ASN A 217 11.54 -18.57 -5.99
N ASN A 218 10.23 -18.32 -5.90
CA ASN A 218 9.47 -17.55 -6.87
C ASN A 218 9.21 -16.13 -6.36
N ILE A 219 8.89 -15.23 -7.30
CA ILE A 219 8.53 -13.84 -7.02
C ILE A 219 7.03 -13.77 -6.74
N TYR A 220 6.68 -13.12 -5.65
CA TYR A 220 5.32 -12.73 -5.31
C TYR A 220 5.22 -11.20 -5.29
N THR A 221 4.11 -10.66 -5.80
CA THR A 221 3.85 -9.22 -5.79
C THR A 221 2.35 -8.95 -5.69
N ALA A 222 1.96 -7.99 -4.86
CA ALA A 222 0.58 -7.54 -4.76
C ALA A 222 0.31 -6.38 -5.71
N VAL A 223 -0.88 -6.38 -6.30
CA VAL A 223 -1.43 -5.28 -7.08
C VAL A 223 -2.85 -5.03 -6.63
N GLY A 224 -3.12 -3.81 -6.20
CA GLY A 224 -4.44 -3.43 -5.73
C GLY A 224 -5.47 -3.29 -6.86
N ASP A 225 -6.66 -2.88 -6.51
CA ASP A 225 -7.79 -2.77 -7.44
C ASP A 225 -7.68 -1.55 -8.37
N GLN A 226 -6.76 -0.62 -8.07
CA GLN A 226 -6.51 0.62 -8.81
C GLN A 226 -7.82 1.39 -9.04
N ARG A 227 -8.51 1.65 -7.94
CA ARG A 227 -9.82 2.29 -7.94
C ARG A 227 -9.83 3.59 -8.72
N PRO A 228 -10.73 3.77 -9.70
CA PRO A 228 -10.98 5.07 -10.30
C PRO A 228 -11.76 5.96 -9.31
N THR A 229 -11.11 6.97 -8.70
CA THR A 229 -11.73 7.89 -7.74
C THR A 229 -12.87 8.72 -8.34
N ALA A 230 -12.86 8.93 -9.65
CA ALA A 230 -13.84 9.79 -10.35
C ALA A 230 -15.17 9.08 -10.69
N PHE A 231 -15.29 7.76 -10.46
CA PHE A 231 -16.40 7.00 -11.02
C PHE A 231 -16.96 6.03 -10.00
N ASN A 232 -18.25 6.16 -9.74
CA ASN A 232 -18.91 5.21 -8.89
C ASN A 232 -18.99 3.83 -9.58
N ARG A 233 -19.17 2.78 -8.79
CA ARG A 233 -19.24 1.36 -9.16
C ARG A 233 -20.20 1.07 -10.34
N LEU A 234 -21.30 1.84 -10.46
CA LEU A 234 -22.35 1.62 -11.45
C LEU A 234 -22.06 2.28 -12.79
N ASP A 235 -21.24 3.33 -12.82
CA ASP A 235 -21.05 4.16 -14.01
C ASP A 235 -20.06 3.57 -15.03
N TYR A 236 -19.12 2.70 -14.56
CA TYR A 236 -18.09 2.10 -15.41
C TYR A 236 -17.90 0.60 -15.15
N PRO A 237 -18.92 -0.24 -15.41
CA PRO A 237 -18.81 -1.69 -15.19
C PRO A 237 -17.70 -2.35 -16.01
N GLN A 238 -17.26 -1.73 -17.12
CA GLN A 238 -16.17 -2.24 -17.96
C GLN A 238 -14.77 -2.00 -17.37
N SER A 239 -14.64 -1.21 -16.31
CA SER A 239 -13.36 -1.01 -15.60
C SER A 239 -13.14 -2.04 -14.50
N HIS A 240 -14.16 -2.81 -14.13
CA HIS A 240 -14.09 -3.81 -13.07
C HIS A 240 -13.77 -5.20 -13.63
N THR A 241 -13.00 -5.97 -12.90
CA THR A 241 -12.57 -7.31 -13.32
C THR A 241 -13.23 -8.40 -12.46
N LYS A 242 -13.24 -9.60 -12.99
CA LYS A 242 -13.63 -10.79 -12.22
C LYS A 242 -12.71 -11.04 -11.02
N ALA A 243 -11.45 -10.58 -11.07
CA ALA A 243 -10.56 -10.66 -9.93
C ALA A 243 -10.98 -9.75 -8.77
N GLN A 244 -11.84 -8.76 -9.00
CA GLN A 244 -12.48 -7.92 -7.99
C GLN A 244 -13.88 -8.46 -7.59
N ASN A 245 -14.18 -9.72 -7.86
CA ASN A 245 -15.47 -10.34 -7.63
C ASN A 245 -16.66 -9.74 -8.39
N TYR A 246 -16.41 -9.01 -9.49
CA TYR A 246 -17.49 -8.61 -10.39
C TYR A 246 -17.81 -9.75 -11.36
N VAL A 247 -18.91 -10.48 -11.14
CA VAL A 247 -19.29 -11.65 -11.98
C VAL A 247 -19.46 -11.30 -13.46
N ASN A 248 -19.88 -10.08 -13.77
CA ASN A 248 -20.01 -9.54 -15.12
C ASN A 248 -18.82 -8.65 -15.53
N GLY A 249 -17.75 -8.59 -14.73
CA GLY A 249 -16.56 -7.84 -15.02
C GLY A 249 -15.75 -8.42 -16.19
N ILE A 250 -14.77 -7.63 -16.67
CA ILE A 250 -13.80 -8.12 -17.65
C ILE A 250 -12.95 -9.25 -17.06
N GLU A 251 -12.29 -10.00 -17.93
CA GLU A 251 -11.32 -11.00 -17.46
C GLU A 251 -10.21 -10.35 -16.63
N PRO A 252 -9.63 -11.09 -15.67
CA PRO A 252 -8.53 -10.58 -14.86
C PRO A 252 -7.39 -10.03 -15.70
N ASP A 253 -6.88 -8.87 -15.33
CA ASP A 253 -5.84 -8.12 -16.07
C ASP A 253 -4.55 -7.88 -15.26
N GLY A 254 -4.42 -8.49 -14.10
CA GLY A 254 -3.29 -8.37 -13.18
C GLY A 254 -3.60 -7.55 -11.94
N ARG A 255 -4.74 -6.84 -11.88
CA ARG A 255 -5.19 -6.07 -10.72
C ARG A 255 -5.90 -6.95 -9.69
N SER A 256 -6.00 -6.42 -8.47
CA SER A 256 -6.76 -7.01 -7.36
C SER A 256 -6.30 -8.42 -6.99
N GLY A 257 -5.00 -8.58 -6.82
CA GLY A 257 -4.46 -9.88 -6.46
C GLY A 257 -2.99 -9.91 -6.11
N ILE A 258 -2.57 -11.06 -5.61
CA ILE A 258 -1.17 -11.43 -5.47
C ILE A 258 -0.79 -12.29 -6.67
N LEU A 259 0.23 -11.87 -7.40
CA LEU A 259 0.75 -12.58 -8.56
C LEU A 259 2.00 -13.36 -8.17
N ARG A 260 2.16 -14.58 -8.72
CA ARG A 260 3.33 -15.43 -8.53
C ARG A 260 3.95 -15.79 -9.88
N ILE A 261 5.24 -15.52 -10.02
CA ILE A 261 6.04 -15.81 -11.21
C ILE A 261 7.40 -16.36 -10.85
N THR A 262 8.05 -17.05 -11.76
CA THR A 262 9.47 -17.40 -11.60
C THR A 262 10.34 -16.13 -11.62
N GLN A 263 11.59 -16.21 -11.16
CA GLN A 263 12.55 -15.11 -11.24
C GLN A 263 12.89 -14.69 -12.68
N ASP A 264 12.37 -15.38 -13.67
CA ASP A 264 12.48 -15.04 -15.09
C ASP A 264 11.19 -14.53 -15.73
N GLY A 265 10.09 -14.43 -14.92
CA GLY A 265 8.79 -13.90 -15.34
C GLY A 265 7.84 -14.96 -15.90
N GLU A 266 8.23 -16.23 -15.86
CA GLU A 266 7.44 -17.34 -16.38
C GLU A 266 6.37 -17.82 -15.36
N ILE A 267 5.42 -18.63 -15.84
CA ILE A 267 4.40 -19.26 -15.02
C ILE A 267 5.06 -20.34 -14.15
N VAL A 268 4.78 -20.31 -12.85
CA VAL A 268 5.31 -21.31 -11.93
C VAL A 268 4.68 -22.68 -12.21
N GLY A 269 5.54 -23.71 -12.41
CA GLY A 269 5.11 -25.08 -12.71
C GLY A 269 4.40 -25.26 -14.06
N GLY A 270 4.41 -24.21 -14.92
CA GLY A 270 3.81 -24.25 -16.26
C GLY A 270 2.29 -24.30 -16.31
N LYS A 271 1.60 -24.11 -15.15
CA LYS A 271 0.14 -24.13 -15.05
C LYS A 271 -0.35 -23.13 -14.01
N GLY A 272 -1.37 -22.34 -14.36
CA GLY A 272 -1.99 -21.39 -13.44
C GLY A 272 -2.86 -22.06 -12.36
N ILE A 273 -2.92 -21.46 -11.19
CA ILE A 273 -3.76 -21.90 -10.07
C ILE A 273 -5.24 -21.69 -10.44
N LEU A 274 -5.60 -20.46 -10.82
CA LEU A 274 -6.98 -20.08 -11.12
C LEU A 274 -7.41 -20.43 -12.56
N GLY A 275 -6.45 -20.53 -13.48
CA GLY A 275 -6.71 -20.83 -14.89
C GLY A 275 -5.46 -20.70 -15.74
N ASP A 276 -5.55 -21.10 -17.02
CA ASP A 276 -4.39 -21.15 -17.90
C ASP A 276 -4.27 -19.92 -18.83
N SER A 277 -5.29 -19.04 -18.88
CA SER A 277 -5.25 -17.81 -19.68
C SER A 277 -4.36 -16.74 -19.03
N HIS A 278 -3.65 -15.97 -19.83
CA HIS A 278 -2.86 -14.82 -19.35
C HIS A 278 -3.80 -13.62 -19.09
N PRO A 279 -3.63 -12.88 -17.99
CA PRO A 279 -2.68 -13.07 -16.89
C PRO A 279 -3.23 -13.93 -15.72
N LEU A 280 -4.42 -14.52 -15.84
CA LEU A 280 -5.05 -15.35 -14.80
C LEU A 280 -4.13 -16.48 -14.30
N ASN A 281 -3.29 -17.01 -15.20
CA ASN A 281 -2.31 -18.04 -14.90
C ASN A 281 -1.15 -17.62 -13.99
N LYS A 282 -1.06 -16.32 -13.65
CA LYS A 282 -0.07 -15.76 -12.73
C LYS A 282 -0.65 -15.42 -11.35
N TYR A 283 -1.97 -15.46 -11.20
CA TYR A 283 -2.60 -15.20 -9.91
C TYR A 283 -2.34 -16.33 -8.91
N TYR A 284 -1.85 -15.95 -7.74
CA TYR A 284 -1.78 -16.79 -6.56
C TYR A 284 -3.04 -16.61 -5.70
N ALA A 285 -3.47 -15.34 -5.54
CA ALA A 285 -4.66 -14.91 -4.81
C ALA A 285 -5.35 -13.77 -5.56
N TYR A 286 -6.63 -13.51 -5.25
CA TYR A 286 -7.43 -12.45 -5.87
C TYR A 286 -8.48 -11.91 -4.90
N GLY A 287 -9.29 -10.94 -5.34
CA GLY A 287 -10.27 -10.28 -4.49
C GLY A 287 -9.63 -9.34 -3.49
N ILE A 288 -8.46 -8.80 -3.81
CA ILE A 288 -7.66 -7.94 -2.94
C ILE A 288 -7.87 -6.49 -3.33
N LYS A 289 -8.25 -5.64 -2.36
CA LYS A 289 -8.39 -4.20 -2.57
C LYS A 289 -7.04 -3.52 -2.68
N ASN A 290 -6.21 -3.62 -1.65
CA ASN A 290 -4.89 -2.98 -1.63
C ASN A 290 -4.02 -3.57 -0.52
N SER A 291 -3.05 -4.39 -0.87
CA SER A 291 -2.09 -4.98 0.05
C SER A 291 -0.73 -4.31 -0.13
N PHE A 292 -0.17 -3.77 0.97
CA PHE A 292 1.15 -3.12 0.99
C PHE A 292 2.21 -3.97 1.67
N GLY A 293 1.83 -4.95 2.48
CA GLY A 293 2.76 -5.79 3.22
C GLY A 293 2.37 -7.25 3.18
N PHE A 294 3.34 -8.11 2.91
CA PHE A 294 3.20 -9.54 3.10
C PHE A 294 4.56 -10.20 3.38
N ASP A 295 4.52 -11.30 4.10
CA ASP A 295 5.70 -12.12 4.36
C ASP A 295 5.32 -13.59 4.51
N PHE A 296 6.31 -14.45 4.51
CA PHE A 296 6.15 -15.89 4.68
C PHE A 296 6.52 -16.29 6.12
N ASP A 297 5.63 -17.03 6.76
CA ASP A 297 5.90 -17.63 8.06
C ASP A 297 7.14 -18.55 7.96
N PRO A 298 8.20 -18.29 8.73
CA PRO A 298 9.46 -19.02 8.61
C PRO A 298 9.38 -20.50 9.05
N ILE A 299 8.25 -20.91 9.66
CA ILE A 299 8.05 -22.29 10.15
C ILE A 299 7.19 -23.11 9.19
N THR A 300 6.15 -22.50 8.60
CA THR A 300 5.16 -23.22 7.79
C THR A 300 5.25 -22.90 6.31
N ASP A 301 6.03 -21.86 5.92
CA ASP A 301 6.08 -21.31 4.57
C ASP A 301 4.75 -20.69 4.10
N ASN A 302 3.78 -20.51 4.98
CA ASN A 302 2.51 -19.89 4.68
C ASN A 302 2.69 -18.39 4.40
N LEU A 303 2.01 -17.90 3.38
CA LEU A 303 1.95 -16.47 3.05
C LEU A 303 0.90 -15.79 3.94
N TRP A 304 1.29 -14.67 4.53
CA TRP A 304 0.40 -13.77 5.24
C TRP A 304 0.47 -12.38 4.62
N ASP A 305 -0.66 -11.67 4.55
CA ASP A 305 -0.69 -10.29 4.05
C ASP A 305 -1.48 -9.35 4.98
N THR A 306 -1.25 -8.07 4.76
CA THR A 306 -2.09 -6.99 5.28
C THR A 306 -2.83 -6.35 4.12
N GLU A 307 -4.15 -6.16 4.26
CA GLU A 307 -4.99 -5.53 3.25
C GLU A 307 -5.69 -4.29 3.81
N ASN A 308 -5.66 -3.19 3.05
CA ASN A 308 -6.34 -1.96 3.43
C ASN A 308 -7.79 -1.94 2.96
N GLY A 309 -8.72 -1.75 3.89
CA GLY A 309 -10.14 -1.54 3.63
C GLY A 309 -10.48 -0.14 3.09
N PRO A 310 -11.75 0.14 2.78
CA PRO A 310 -12.18 1.48 2.32
C PRO A 310 -12.11 2.55 3.43
N SER A 311 -12.85 2.40 4.48
CA SER A 311 -12.85 3.27 5.68
C SER A 311 -13.02 2.45 6.95
N PHE A 312 -12.95 1.13 6.82
CA PHE A 312 -13.07 0.12 7.88
C PHE A 312 -12.54 -1.20 7.35
N GLY A 313 -12.33 -2.16 8.24
CA GLY A 313 -12.10 -3.55 7.85
C GLY A 313 -10.77 -3.77 7.13
N ASP A 314 -9.70 -3.05 7.55
CA ASP A 314 -8.34 -3.48 7.19
C ASP A 314 -8.14 -4.91 7.72
N GLU A 315 -7.34 -5.72 7.05
CA GLU A 315 -7.26 -7.15 7.32
C GLU A 315 -5.83 -7.62 7.55
N ILE A 316 -5.70 -8.69 8.34
CA ILE A 316 -4.56 -9.60 8.31
C ILE A 316 -5.09 -10.93 7.82
N ASN A 317 -4.53 -11.47 6.75
CA ASN A 317 -5.00 -12.67 6.07
C ASN A 317 -3.93 -13.76 6.04
N LEU A 318 -4.36 -15.01 6.23
CA LEU A 318 -3.62 -16.20 5.82
C LEU A 318 -3.95 -16.49 4.35
N VAL A 319 -2.97 -16.35 3.46
CA VAL A 319 -3.18 -16.39 2.02
C VAL A 319 -2.75 -17.73 1.43
N GLU A 320 -3.70 -18.58 1.15
CA GLU A 320 -3.47 -19.85 0.45
C GLU A 320 -3.54 -19.69 -1.08
N ALA A 321 -3.05 -20.68 -1.80
CA ALA A 321 -3.15 -20.72 -3.26
C ALA A 321 -4.61 -20.77 -3.73
N GLY A 322 -5.06 -19.76 -4.47
CA GLY A 322 -6.47 -19.60 -4.88
C GLY A 322 -7.30 -18.78 -3.90
N PHE A 323 -6.71 -18.20 -2.87
CA PHE A 323 -7.37 -17.31 -1.91
C PHE A 323 -8.15 -16.20 -2.61
N ASN A 324 -9.36 -15.94 -2.11
CA ASN A 324 -10.23 -14.83 -2.49
C ASN A 324 -10.56 -14.03 -1.22
N SER A 325 -10.06 -12.80 -1.12
CA SER A 325 -10.32 -11.92 0.02
C SER A 325 -11.76 -11.38 0.05
N GLY A 326 -12.45 -11.35 -1.12
CA GLY A 326 -13.86 -10.94 -1.17
C GLY A 326 -14.13 -9.59 -1.80
N TRP A 327 -13.10 -8.73 -1.94
CA TRP A 327 -13.24 -7.42 -2.57
C TRP A 327 -13.78 -7.56 -4.02
N ALA A 328 -14.77 -6.77 -4.49
CA ALA A 328 -15.39 -5.61 -3.86
C ALA A 328 -16.78 -5.90 -3.26
N ASN A 329 -17.06 -7.12 -2.85
CA ASN A 329 -18.36 -7.49 -2.28
C ASN A 329 -18.32 -7.71 -0.78
N ILE A 330 -17.13 -8.04 -0.24
CA ILE A 330 -16.87 -8.24 1.18
C ILE A 330 -15.58 -7.49 1.55
N GLN A 331 -15.54 -6.90 2.74
CA GLN A 331 -14.34 -6.38 3.39
C GLN A 331 -14.41 -6.65 4.89
N GLY A 332 -13.37 -7.24 5.45
CA GLY A 332 -13.40 -7.75 6.80
C GLY A 332 -14.48 -8.83 6.95
N TYR A 333 -15.35 -8.65 7.93
CA TYR A 333 -16.50 -9.52 8.18
C TYR A 333 -17.84 -8.95 7.66
N TRP A 334 -17.80 -7.98 6.73
CA TRP A 334 -19.02 -7.28 6.29
C TRP A 334 -19.15 -7.24 4.78
N THR A 335 -20.41 -7.32 4.34
CA THR A 335 -20.76 -7.01 2.95
C THR A 335 -20.55 -5.52 2.66
N LEU A 336 -20.41 -5.19 1.39
CA LEU A 336 -20.32 -3.83 0.89
C LEU A 336 -21.54 -3.47 0.05
N ASP A 337 -22.07 -2.28 0.21
CA ASP A 337 -23.07 -1.72 -0.72
C ASP A 337 -22.40 -1.18 -2.00
N ASP A 338 -23.20 -0.60 -2.90
CA ASP A 338 -22.70 -0.06 -4.18
C ASP A 338 -21.79 1.16 -4.04
N GLU A 339 -21.76 1.79 -2.86
CA GLU A 339 -20.90 2.91 -2.51
C GLU A 339 -19.73 2.51 -1.59
N TRP A 340 -19.55 1.18 -1.39
CA TRP A 340 -18.57 0.56 -0.49
C TRP A 340 -18.73 0.92 0.99
N ASN A 341 -19.95 1.29 1.40
CA ASN A 341 -20.25 1.41 2.82
C ASN A 341 -20.41 0.03 3.45
N LYS A 342 -20.14 -0.02 4.76
CA LYS A 342 -20.30 -1.22 5.59
C LYS A 342 -21.75 -1.70 5.58
N GLY A 343 -21.97 -2.90 5.10
CA GLY A 343 -23.25 -3.57 5.07
C GLY A 343 -23.47 -4.54 6.26
N GLU A 344 -24.14 -5.65 5.97
CA GLU A 344 -24.43 -6.69 6.97
C GLU A 344 -23.19 -7.56 7.23
N GLU A 345 -23.12 -8.10 8.45
CA GLU A 345 -22.09 -9.08 8.81
C GLU A 345 -22.28 -10.38 8.01
N VAL A 346 -21.19 -10.93 7.49
CA VAL A 346 -21.22 -12.17 6.73
C VAL A 346 -21.34 -13.38 7.63
N THR A 347 -22.13 -14.36 7.20
CA THR A 347 -22.28 -15.63 7.93
C THR A 347 -21.17 -16.60 7.55
N ILE A 348 -20.39 -17.07 8.52
CA ILE A 348 -19.33 -18.06 8.34
C ILE A 348 -19.83 -19.43 8.82
N PRO A 349 -19.61 -20.53 8.06
CA PRO A 349 -18.96 -20.62 6.75
C PRO A 349 -19.81 -19.99 5.63
N LEU A 350 -19.12 -19.29 4.73
CA LEU A 350 -19.74 -18.49 3.69
C LEU A 350 -20.05 -19.36 2.46
N ASN A 351 -21.26 -19.18 1.88
CA ASN A 351 -21.57 -19.69 0.55
C ASN A 351 -21.26 -18.61 -0.50
N VAL A 352 -20.26 -18.84 -1.33
CA VAL A 352 -19.78 -17.88 -2.36
C VAL A 352 -20.89 -17.33 -3.26
N LYS A 353 -21.98 -18.12 -3.51
CA LYS A 353 -23.08 -17.69 -4.37
C LYS A 353 -23.99 -16.65 -3.71
N ASP A 354 -24.12 -16.68 -2.40
CA ASP A 354 -24.99 -15.75 -1.67
C ASP A 354 -24.39 -14.33 -1.66
N TYR A 355 -23.07 -14.22 -1.89
CA TYR A 355 -22.32 -12.96 -1.90
C TYR A 355 -21.77 -12.60 -3.30
N ASN A 356 -22.23 -13.27 -4.35
CA ASN A 356 -21.79 -13.05 -5.74
C ASN A 356 -20.25 -13.11 -5.94
N LEU A 357 -19.57 -13.94 -5.17
CA LEU A 357 -18.12 -14.10 -5.34
C LEU A 357 -17.80 -14.96 -6.58
N VAL A 358 -16.72 -14.58 -7.27
CA VAL A 358 -16.20 -15.32 -8.42
C VAL A 358 -15.29 -16.44 -7.93
N ASP A 359 -15.49 -17.67 -8.42
CA ASP A 359 -14.71 -18.84 -7.99
C ASP A 359 -13.81 -19.46 -9.07
N PHE A 360 -13.73 -18.84 -10.24
CA PHE A 360 -12.96 -19.31 -11.40
C PHE A 360 -13.14 -20.81 -11.71
N GLY A 361 -14.38 -21.28 -11.64
CA GLY A 361 -14.74 -22.68 -11.94
C GLY A 361 -14.40 -23.63 -10.78
N GLY A 362 -14.54 -23.18 -9.56
CA GLY A 362 -14.27 -23.93 -8.33
C GLY A 362 -12.79 -23.95 -7.91
N LYS A 363 -11.96 -23.07 -8.48
CA LYS A 363 -10.53 -22.95 -8.13
C LYS A 363 -10.24 -21.78 -7.19
N GLY A 364 -11.15 -20.80 -7.12
CA GLY A 364 -11.07 -19.71 -6.17
C GLY A 364 -11.77 -20.07 -4.87
N GLN A 365 -11.21 -19.71 -3.73
CA GLN A 365 -11.73 -20.05 -2.42
C GLN A 365 -11.70 -18.81 -1.52
N TYR A 366 -12.89 -18.36 -1.10
CA TYR A 366 -13.01 -17.32 -0.09
C TYR A 366 -12.54 -17.85 1.26
N SER A 367 -11.76 -17.04 1.95
CA SER A 367 -11.45 -17.21 3.37
C SER A 367 -11.65 -15.88 4.09
N SER A 368 -12.29 -15.93 5.26
CA SER A 368 -12.40 -14.75 6.12
C SER A 368 -11.03 -14.34 6.65
N PRO A 369 -10.82 -13.05 6.96
CA PRO A 369 -9.57 -12.59 7.55
C PRO A 369 -9.31 -13.26 8.91
N GLU A 370 -8.05 -13.37 9.29
CA GLU A 370 -7.64 -13.80 10.62
C GLU A 370 -7.78 -12.68 11.65
N PHE A 371 -7.79 -11.42 11.18
CA PHE A 371 -8.02 -10.25 12.02
C PHE A 371 -8.49 -9.05 11.20
N THR A 372 -9.35 -8.21 11.78
CA THR A 372 -9.79 -6.96 11.15
C THR A 372 -9.76 -5.79 12.11
N TRP A 373 -9.34 -4.64 11.61
CA TRP A 373 -9.11 -3.40 12.36
C TRP A 373 -9.28 -2.16 11.47
N HIS A 374 -8.76 -0.99 11.88
CA HIS A 374 -8.76 0.21 11.05
C HIS A 374 -7.54 1.10 11.36
N VAL A 375 -6.38 0.72 10.87
CA VAL A 375 -5.08 1.38 11.14
C VAL A 375 -4.31 1.78 9.89
N ALA A 376 -4.76 1.37 8.69
CA ALA A 376 -4.01 1.46 7.43
C ALA A 376 -2.65 0.74 7.52
N PRO A 377 -2.64 -0.59 7.67
CA PRO A 377 -1.41 -1.37 7.75
C PRO A 377 -0.63 -1.31 6.44
N THR A 378 0.70 -1.29 6.53
CA THR A 378 1.59 -1.12 5.38
C THR A 378 2.64 -2.21 5.26
N ALA A 379 3.17 -2.70 6.37
CA ALA A 379 4.25 -3.67 6.38
C ALA A 379 3.88 -4.85 7.27
N LEU A 380 4.31 -6.05 6.89
CA LEU A 380 4.21 -7.26 7.68
C LEU A 380 5.53 -8.00 7.60
N LYS A 381 6.06 -8.44 8.75
CA LYS A 381 7.30 -9.19 8.82
C LYS A 381 7.28 -10.21 9.95
N PHE A 382 7.77 -11.42 9.68
CA PHE A 382 8.07 -12.41 10.71
C PHE A 382 9.50 -12.23 11.22
N LEU A 383 9.68 -12.19 12.54
CA LEU A 383 10.99 -12.13 13.16
C LEU A 383 11.61 -13.52 13.26
N ASN A 384 12.30 -13.97 12.24
CA ASN A 384 12.97 -15.27 12.18
C ASN A 384 14.31 -15.31 12.96
N SER A 385 14.32 -14.73 14.16
CA SER A 385 15.52 -14.54 14.98
C SER A 385 15.18 -14.42 16.46
N ASP A 386 16.04 -14.93 17.33
CA ASP A 386 15.93 -14.83 18.80
C ASP A 386 16.65 -13.57 19.38
N LYS A 387 17.10 -12.64 18.54
CA LYS A 387 17.92 -11.48 18.96
C LYS A 387 17.19 -10.47 19.82
N LEU A 388 15.87 -10.35 19.69
CA LEU A 388 15.05 -9.50 20.56
C LEU A 388 14.55 -10.22 21.82
N GLY A 389 14.70 -11.55 21.88
CA GLY A 389 14.20 -12.45 22.91
C GLY A 389 13.51 -13.64 22.26
N LYS A 390 13.53 -14.79 22.93
CA LYS A 390 12.86 -15.99 22.42
C LYS A 390 11.34 -15.88 22.38
N GLU A 391 10.79 -15.01 23.17
CA GLU A 391 9.38 -14.67 23.25
C GLU A 391 8.85 -14.01 21.98
N TYR A 392 9.75 -13.45 21.15
CA TYR A 392 9.40 -12.78 19.88
C TYR A 392 9.83 -13.59 18.65
N GLU A 393 10.54 -14.71 18.86
CA GLU A 393 11.07 -15.53 17.77
C GLU A 393 9.96 -16.16 16.93
N ASN A 394 9.94 -15.88 15.62
CA ASN A 394 8.95 -16.31 14.64
C ASN A 394 7.56 -15.68 14.80
N ASP A 395 7.43 -14.62 15.57
CA ASP A 395 6.19 -13.87 15.67
C ASP A 395 6.05 -12.83 14.55
N MET A 396 4.82 -12.39 14.35
CA MET A 396 4.44 -11.43 13.31
C MET A 396 4.50 -10.00 13.86
N PHE A 397 5.14 -9.12 13.09
CA PHE A 397 5.14 -7.67 13.32
C PHE A 397 4.46 -6.97 12.15
N VAL A 398 3.59 -6.00 12.47
CA VAL A 398 2.84 -5.22 11.48
C VAL A 398 3.03 -3.74 11.77
N GLY A 399 3.34 -2.96 10.74
CA GLY A 399 3.46 -1.50 10.80
C GLY A 399 2.26 -0.80 10.17
N ASP A 400 1.95 0.41 10.62
CA ASP A 400 0.93 1.26 10.01
C ASP A 400 1.50 2.62 9.58
N ILE A 401 0.91 3.18 8.52
CA ILE A 401 1.27 4.51 8.02
C ILE A 401 0.53 5.63 8.75
N LYS A 402 -0.64 5.35 9.30
CA LYS A 402 -1.56 6.34 9.85
C LYS A 402 -1.16 6.81 11.25
N ASN A 403 -0.83 5.87 12.14
CA ASN A 403 -0.53 6.13 13.54
C ASN A 403 0.97 6.04 13.85
N GLY A 404 1.74 5.40 12.97
CA GLY A 404 3.16 5.13 13.17
C GLY A 404 3.41 4.16 14.32
N ASN A 405 2.58 3.14 14.44
CA ASN A 405 2.69 2.08 15.42
C ASN A 405 3.27 0.81 14.80
N LEU A 406 4.01 0.09 15.61
CA LEU A 406 4.44 -1.28 15.35
C LEU A 406 3.63 -2.20 16.26
N TYR A 407 2.90 -3.12 15.67
CA TYR A 407 2.08 -4.11 16.36
C TYR A 407 2.78 -5.46 16.38
N HIS A 408 2.52 -6.27 17.42
CA HIS A 408 3.05 -7.61 17.60
C HIS A 408 1.92 -8.61 17.76
N PHE A 409 2.01 -9.74 17.06
CA PHE A 409 1.07 -10.84 17.13
C PHE A 409 1.79 -12.17 17.24
N GLU A 410 1.41 -12.97 18.22
CA GLU A 410 1.75 -14.38 18.29
C GLU A 410 0.82 -15.21 17.41
N LEU A 411 1.30 -16.29 16.84
CA LEU A 411 0.47 -17.24 16.09
C LEU A 411 0.07 -18.43 16.96
N ASP A 412 -1.07 -19.06 16.61
CA ASP A 412 -1.48 -20.31 17.24
C ASP A 412 -0.47 -21.44 16.98
N LYS A 413 -0.63 -22.59 17.65
CA LYS A 413 0.29 -23.73 17.52
C LYS A 413 0.36 -24.32 16.11
N GLN A 414 -0.71 -24.20 15.35
CA GLN A 414 -0.80 -24.63 13.96
C GLN A 414 -0.26 -23.59 12.99
N ARG A 415 -0.07 -22.37 13.47
CA ARG A 415 0.35 -21.20 12.70
C ARG A 415 -0.58 -20.92 11.52
N THR A 416 -1.89 -21.10 11.77
CA THR A 416 -2.96 -20.84 10.82
C THR A 416 -3.93 -19.77 11.31
N GLY A 417 -3.68 -19.18 12.47
CA GLY A 417 -4.45 -18.09 13.07
C GLY A 417 -3.59 -17.30 14.05
N LEU A 418 -4.05 -16.11 14.41
CA LEU A 418 -3.44 -15.30 15.46
C LEU A 418 -3.88 -15.80 16.84
N LEU A 419 -2.97 -15.79 17.81
CA LEU A 419 -3.26 -16.10 19.22
C LEU A 419 -3.83 -14.83 19.87
N LEU A 420 -5.15 -14.67 19.84
CA LEU A 420 -5.86 -13.50 20.33
C LEU A 420 -6.59 -13.80 21.64
N ASP A 421 -6.55 -12.87 22.57
CA ASP A 421 -7.26 -12.95 23.84
C ASP A 421 -7.98 -11.64 24.20
N GLY A 422 -8.73 -11.69 25.33
CA GLY A 422 -9.45 -10.52 25.83
C GLY A 422 -10.37 -9.88 24.79
N PRO A 423 -10.31 -8.55 24.61
CA PRO A 423 -11.14 -7.83 23.65
C PRO A 423 -10.85 -8.20 22.18
N LEU A 424 -9.66 -8.71 21.85
CA LEU A 424 -9.28 -9.07 20.48
C LEU A 424 -9.74 -10.48 20.09
N ALA A 425 -10.29 -11.28 21.00
CA ALA A 425 -10.62 -12.70 20.78
C ALA A 425 -11.73 -12.91 19.73
N ASP A 426 -12.55 -11.92 19.42
CA ASP A 426 -13.56 -11.95 18.36
C ASP A 426 -12.99 -11.62 16.96
N LYS A 427 -11.66 -11.37 16.87
CA LYS A 427 -10.92 -11.02 15.66
C LYS A 427 -11.31 -9.67 15.04
N VAL A 428 -11.99 -8.80 15.78
CA VAL A 428 -12.40 -7.46 15.35
C VAL A 428 -11.94 -6.44 16.38
N ALA A 429 -11.04 -5.56 16.02
CA ALA A 429 -10.54 -4.55 16.94
C ALA A 429 -11.07 -3.15 16.63
N SER A 430 -11.61 -2.50 17.66
CA SER A 430 -11.79 -1.05 17.66
C SER A 430 -10.44 -0.33 17.81
N ASN A 431 -10.43 0.99 17.56
CA ASN A 431 -9.23 1.81 17.75
C ASN A 431 -8.71 1.84 19.21
N GLU A 432 -9.55 1.51 20.18
CA GLU A 432 -9.15 1.44 21.59
C GLU A 432 -8.60 0.06 21.95
N GLU A 433 -9.21 -1.01 21.43
CA GLU A 433 -8.82 -2.39 21.71
C GLU A 433 -7.47 -2.74 21.11
N ILE A 434 -7.17 -2.22 19.91
CA ILE A 434 -5.91 -2.51 19.22
C ILE A 434 -4.66 -1.99 19.96
N ASN A 435 -4.81 -1.06 20.90
CA ASN A 435 -3.70 -0.59 21.72
C ASN A 435 -3.01 -1.72 22.50
N GLN A 436 -3.70 -2.85 22.75
CA GLN A 436 -3.13 -4.01 23.42
C GLN A 436 -2.08 -4.76 22.57
N ALA A 437 -2.13 -4.61 21.25
CA ALA A 437 -1.17 -5.21 20.33
C ALA A 437 0.00 -4.27 19.97
N ILE A 438 0.02 -3.02 20.47
CA ILE A 438 1.12 -2.09 20.20
C ILE A 438 2.39 -2.58 20.91
N PHE A 439 3.43 -2.82 20.14
CA PHE A 439 4.77 -3.19 20.60
C PHE A 439 5.68 -1.98 20.75
N ALA A 440 5.61 -1.07 19.76
CA ALA A 440 6.33 0.20 19.78
C ALA A 440 5.54 1.27 19.04
N GLN A 441 5.78 2.55 19.31
CA GLN A 441 5.00 3.66 18.78
C GLN A 441 5.85 4.92 18.56
N GLY A 442 5.29 5.87 17.79
CA GLY A 442 5.94 7.16 17.55
C GLY A 442 6.88 7.20 16.36
N PHE A 443 6.76 6.24 15.43
CA PHE A 443 7.57 6.18 14.22
C PHE A 443 7.17 7.23 13.16
N GLY A 444 6.00 7.88 13.28
CA GLY A 444 5.50 8.83 12.29
C GLY A 444 4.65 8.16 11.20
N GLY A 445 5.14 7.18 10.52
CA GLY A 445 4.43 6.36 9.52
C GLY A 445 5.38 5.28 9.03
N ILE A 446 5.04 4.02 9.28
CA ILE A 446 5.88 2.88 8.87
C ILE A 446 5.55 2.53 7.43
N THR A 447 6.58 2.39 6.58
CA THR A 447 6.42 1.94 5.19
C THR A 447 6.96 0.54 4.97
N ASP A 448 7.97 0.11 5.75
CA ASP A 448 8.54 -1.22 5.60
C ASP A 448 9.15 -1.73 6.91
N ILE A 449 9.19 -3.04 7.05
CA ILE A 449 9.82 -3.76 8.18
C ILE A 449 10.65 -4.89 7.60
N GLU A 450 11.92 -4.97 8.02
CA GLU A 450 12.81 -6.04 7.58
C GLU A 450 13.63 -6.62 8.74
N VAL A 451 13.94 -7.92 8.67
CA VAL A 451 14.93 -8.54 9.56
C VAL A 451 16.29 -8.42 8.90
N GLY A 452 17.18 -7.67 9.53
CA GLY A 452 18.56 -7.54 9.04
C GLY A 452 19.33 -8.87 9.15
N PRO A 453 20.42 -9.04 8.37
CA PRO A 453 21.29 -10.22 8.47
C PRO A 453 21.93 -10.40 9.86
N ASP A 454 21.90 -9.39 10.72
CA ASP A 454 22.31 -9.44 12.13
C ASP A 454 21.20 -9.97 13.06
N GLY A 455 20.02 -10.26 12.50
CA GLY A 455 18.87 -10.83 13.21
C GLY A 455 18.01 -9.82 13.99
N TYR A 456 18.25 -8.53 13.83
CA TYR A 456 17.42 -7.48 14.43
C TYR A 456 16.34 -6.98 13.50
N LEU A 457 15.27 -6.43 14.09
CA LEU A 457 14.17 -5.82 13.37
C LEU A 457 14.52 -4.38 12.97
N TYR A 458 14.38 -4.05 11.71
CA TYR A 458 14.57 -2.72 11.14
C TYR A 458 13.22 -2.17 10.67
N ILE A 459 12.97 -0.90 10.93
CA ILE A 459 11.76 -0.19 10.58
C ILE A 459 12.11 0.99 9.69
N LEU A 460 11.49 1.06 8.51
CA LEU A 460 11.58 2.19 7.60
C LEU A 460 10.35 3.06 7.78
N THR A 461 10.57 4.37 7.90
CA THR A 461 9.48 5.32 8.12
C THR A 461 9.41 6.34 7.00
N PHE A 462 8.18 6.71 6.65
CA PHE A 462 7.91 7.74 5.66
C PHE A 462 8.37 9.13 6.13
N GLY A 463 8.86 9.91 5.20
CA GLY A 463 9.17 11.32 5.37
C GLY A 463 9.51 11.92 4.01
N GLU A 464 8.99 13.11 3.71
CA GLU A 464 9.26 13.77 2.41
C GLU A 464 10.75 14.03 2.21
N GLU A 465 11.47 14.44 3.28
CA GLU A 465 12.90 14.75 3.27
C GLU A 465 13.63 14.18 4.50
N ASP A 466 12.91 13.52 5.42
CA ASP A 466 13.43 13.07 6.71
C ASP A 466 13.09 11.60 7.03
N GLY A 467 12.74 10.83 6.01
CA GLY A 467 12.53 9.38 6.13
C GLY A 467 13.69 8.72 6.86
N THR A 468 13.36 7.81 7.78
CA THR A 468 14.32 7.31 8.76
C THR A 468 14.30 5.78 8.79
N ILE A 469 15.47 5.19 8.97
CA ILE A 469 15.61 3.76 9.32
C ILE A 469 15.91 3.68 10.80
N TYR A 470 15.09 2.92 11.51
CA TYR A 470 15.31 2.54 12.90
C TYR A 470 15.66 1.05 13.01
N LYS A 471 16.21 0.67 14.15
CA LYS A 471 16.55 -0.71 14.51
C LYS A 471 16.17 -0.96 15.95
N ILE A 472 15.53 -2.08 16.24
CA ILE A 472 15.24 -2.50 17.62
C ILE A 472 16.34 -3.43 18.09
N VAL A 473 16.89 -3.14 19.27
CA VAL A 473 17.98 -3.93 19.87
C VAL A 473 17.78 -4.09 21.37
N PRO A 474 18.37 -5.12 22.03
CA PRO A 474 18.37 -5.24 23.47
C PRO A 474 19.08 -4.03 24.14
N THR A 475 18.54 -3.59 25.28
CA THR A 475 19.25 -2.63 26.15
C THR A 475 20.51 -3.27 26.69
N THR A 476 21.67 -2.65 26.42
CA THR A 476 22.90 -3.06 27.08
C THR A 476 22.85 -2.63 28.54
N ASN A 477 22.88 -3.58 29.47
CA ASN A 477 22.96 -3.27 30.89
C ASN A 477 24.24 -2.45 31.17
N GLY A 478 24.14 -1.12 31.18
CA GLY A 478 25.16 -0.29 31.78
C GLY A 478 25.66 0.94 31.03
N GLU A 479 25.30 1.21 29.80
CA GLU A 479 25.77 2.45 29.13
C GLU A 479 24.61 3.14 28.38
N LYS A 480 24.06 4.18 29.02
CA LYS A 480 23.38 5.26 28.27
C LYS A 480 24.49 6.05 27.59
N GLU A 481 24.81 5.74 26.33
CA GLU A 481 25.58 6.68 25.53
C GLU A 481 24.74 7.94 25.28
N PRO A 482 25.26 9.11 25.56
CA PRO A 482 24.56 10.36 25.28
C PRO A 482 24.48 10.54 23.76
N ILE A 483 23.27 10.81 23.28
CA ILE A 483 22.99 11.27 21.91
C ILE A 483 23.84 12.52 21.68
N SER A 484 24.82 12.42 20.80
CA SER A 484 25.66 13.53 20.33
C SER A 484 25.17 14.05 18.98
#